data_b1120cee10e23210c70e7be1ddbcb7fe
#
_entry.id   b1120cee10e23210c70e7be1ddbcb7fe
#
_cell.length_a   1.000
_cell.length_b   1.000
_cell.length_c   1.000
_cell.angle_alpha   90.00
_cell.angle_beta   90.00
_cell.angle_gamma   90.00
#
_symmetry.space_group_name_H-M   'P 1'
#
loop_
_entity.id
_entity.type
_entity.pdbx_description
1 polymer ?
#
loop_
_entity_poly.entity_id
_entity_poly.type
_entity_poly.pdbx_seq_one_letter_code
_entity_poly.pdbx_strand_id
1 'polypeptide(L)'
;MDYSCGNYMKMVQVKGNSTVEIKDVDKPSLGSHDIFVKMQACGICGSDVEKVFGKYGQPSMRLGHEPAGIITQIGSEVKNFNIGDRVFTHHHVACYSDDCHECSHGNETMCKNFYESNLEPCGLADEYIVPEWNLTHDGVLKLPDHISFEEAAMIEPLACCIRAWNKFQYQKNDSIAILGVGPTGIMHAMLAKLYGFAQIFCLDLNDFRLDYAKKFETMTIRSDNPNVTEIIKSETGNQGVDVVIVSTSSMEALQDAFSFVRKGGTVVMFGVPSKGTKIDLDMSKIYSKEINIVNSYAASDFDTKDALEKISSKKINVKQLITHKYHLDESQKAFEHARSGDNAMKIIINS
;
A
#
# COMPACT_ATOMS: atom_id res chain seq x y z
N MET A 1 3.94 42.88 -15.33
CA MET A 1 3.13 42.10 -14.39
C MET A 1 4.07 41.13 -13.71
N ASP A 2 4.40 41.49 -12.46
CA ASP A 2 5.36 40.74 -11.65
C ASP A 2 4.73 39.42 -11.21
N TYR A 3 5.13 38.32 -11.84
CA TYR A 3 4.83 36.98 -11.31
C TYR A 3 5.85 36.72 -10.20
N SER A 4 5.57 37.22 -9.01
CA SER A 4 6.20 36.68 -7.82
C SER A 4 5.83 35.21 -7.74
N CYS A 5 6.75 34.34 -8.13
CA CYS A 5 6.69 32.91 -7.87
C CYS A 5 6.44 32.75 -6.36
N GLY A 6 5.23 32.35 -5.98
CA GLY A 6 4.80 32.34 -4.59
C GLY A 6 5.73 31.48 -3.75
N ASN A 7 6.20 32.02 -2.63
CA ASN A 7 7.03 31.34 -1.64
C ASN A 7 6.22 30.27 -0.85
N TYR A 8 5.00 29.97 -1.26
CA TYR A 8 4.07 29.09 -0.56
C TYR A 8 3.70 27.91 -1.45
N MET A 9 3.43 26.78 -0.82
CA MET A 9 2.84 25.60 -1.43
C MET A 9 1.69 25.10 -0.57
N LYS A 10 0.72 24.42 -1.19
CA LYS A 10 -0.44 23.85 -0.50
C LYS A 10 -0.14 22.43 -0.07
N MET A 11 -0.52 22.07 1.16
CA MET A 11 -0.48 20.70 1.65
C MET A 11 -1.80 20.33 2.32
N VAL A 12 -2.10 19.05 2.33
CA VAL A 12 -3.20 18.48 3.11
C VAL A 12 -2.68 18.05 4.47
N GLN A 13 -3.27 18.54 5.53
CA GLN A 13 -2.93 18.13 6.90
C GLN A 13 -4.17 17.76 7.70
N VAL A 14 -3.97 16.94 8.73
CA VAL A 14 -5.02 16.65 9.71
C VAL A 14 -5.21 17.87 10.61
N LYS A 15 -6.43 18.42 10.61
CA LYS A 15 -6.81 19.52 11.50
C LYS A 15 -7.20 19.07 12.91
N GLY A 16 -7.56 17.80 13.06
CA GLY A 16 -8.21 17.23 14.23
C GLY A 16 -9.72 17.05 14.02
N ASN A 17 -10.41 16.42 14.98
CA ASN A 17 -11.85 16.16 14.91
C ASN A 17 -12.30 15.48 13.62
N SER A 18 -11.52 14.52 13.12
CA SER A 18 -11.81 13.77 11.89
C SER A 18 -11.91 14.66 10.63
N THR A 19 -11.16 15.74 10.59
CA THR A 19 -11.12 16.64 9.44
C THR A 19 -9.70 16.83 8.92
N VAL A 20 -9.60 17.04 7.60
CA VAL A 20 -8.39 17.53 6.95
C VAL A 20 -8.62 18.97 6.48
N GLU A 21 -7.55 19.74 6.38
CA GLU A 21 -7.57 21.07 5.80
C GLU A 21 -6.43 21.23 4.81
N ILE A 22 -6.60 22.13 3.86
CA ILE A 22 -5.54 22.59 3.00
C ILE A 22 -4.89 23.78 3.66
N LYS A 23 -3.57 23.71 3.79
CA LYS A 23 -2.78 24.76 4.41
C LYS A 23 -1.72 25.25 3.43
N ASP A 24 -1.62 26.57 3.34
CA ASP A 24 -0.46 27.19 2.71
C ASP A 24 0.73 27.13 3.68
N VAL A 25 1.83 26.58 3.24
CA VAL A 25 3.09 26.47 3.97
C VAL A 25 4.22 27.10 3.18
N ASP A 26 5.23 27.61 3.88
CA ASP A 26 6.43 28.13 3.21
C ASP A 26 7.09 27.01 2.39
N LYS A 27 7.46 27.36 1.16
CA LYS A 27 8.23 26.45 0.31
C LYS A 27 9.62 26.27 0.91
N PRO A 28 10.03 25.04 1.26
CA PRO A 28 11.35 24.81 1.83
C PRO A 28 12.45 25.12 0.81
N SER A 29 13.64 25.44 1.30
CA SER A 29 14.79 25.68 0.45
C SER A 29 15.26 24.39 -0.20
N LEU A 30 15.49 24.39 -1.51
CA LEU A 30 16.07 23.26 -2.21
C LEU A 30 17.53 23.06 -1.81
N GLY A 31 17.87 21.90 -1.27
CA GLY A 31 19.26 21.50 -1.01
C GLY A 31 20.02 21.19 -2.31
N SER A 32 21.36 21.24 -2.25
CA SER A 32 22.20 20.98 -3.42
C SER A 32 22.05 19.54 -3.98
N HIS A 33 21.59 18.61 -3.18
CA HIS A 33 21.43 17.18 -3.53
C HIS A 33 19.96 16.73 -3.61
N ASP A 34 19.00 17.66 -3.44
CA ASP A 34 17.57 17.36 -3.39
C ASP A 34 16.88 17.66 -4.73
N ILE A 35 15.63 17.20 -4.86
CA ILE A 35 14.77 17.58 -5.99
C ILE A 35 13.41 18.08 -5.48
N PHE A 36 12.79 19.01 -6.23
CA PHE A 36 11.37 19.30 -6.10
C PHE A 36 10.57 18.48 -7.11
N VAL A 37 9.48 17.92 -6.64
CA VAL A 37 8.51 17.18 -7.46
C VAL A 37 7.15 17.87 -7.33
N LYS A 38 6.57 18.28 -8.47
CA LYS A 38 5.17 18.69 -8.54
C LYS A 38 4.30 17.44 -8.58
N MET A 39 3.49 17.24 -7.55
CA MET A 39 2.55 16.14 -7.47
C MET A 39 1.58 16.17 -8.65
N GLN A 40 1.36 15.02 -9.27
CA GLN A 40 0.34 14.84 -10.31
C GLN A 40 -0.75 13.87 -9.85
N ALA A 41 -0.38 12.88 -9.07
CA ALA A 41 -1.32 11.94 -8.45
C ALA A 41 -0.74 11.42 -7.13
N CYS A 42 -1.59 11.24 -6.14
CA CYS A 42 -1.27 10.57 -4.88
C CYS A 42 -2.45 9.71 -4.45
N GLY A 43 -2.18 8.46 -4.12
CA GLY A 43 -3.22 7.55 -3.61
C GLY A 43 -3.56 7.82 -2.15
N ILE A 44 -4.83 7.61 -1.77
CA ILE A 44 -5.24 7.56 -0.36
C ILE A 44 -5.08 6.12 0.13
N CYS A 45 -4.28 5.92 1.17
CA CYS A 45 -4.11 4.66 1.87
C CYS A 45 -5.05 4.54 3.06
N GLY A 46 -5.37 3.30 3.46
CA GLY A 46 -6.08 3.02 4.70
C GLY A 46 -5.38 3.58 5.94
N SER A 47 -4.05 3.60 5.96
CA SER A 47 -3.26 4.20 7.04
C SER A 47 -3.43 5.72 7.14
N ASP A 48 -3.61 6.43 6.00
CA ASP A 48 -3.93 7.86 6.02
C ASP A 48 -5.36 8.09 6.54
N VAL A 49 -6.32 7.24 6.17
CA VAL A 49 -7.68 7.26 6.72
C VAL A 49 -7.65 7.07 8.25
N GLU A 50 -6.83 6.14 8.75
CA GLU A 50 -6.66 5.93 10.19
C GLU A 50 -6.03 7.13 10.91
N LYS A 51 -5.09 7.85 10.28
CA LYS A 51 -4.53 9.09 10.85
C LYS A 51 -5.59 10.18 10.99
N VAL A 52 -6.54 10.25 10.05
CA VAL A 52 -7.59 11.29 10.04
C VAL A 52 -8.75 10.92 10.97
N PHE A 53 -9.23 9.69 10.92
CA PHE A 53 -10.49 9.27 11.55
C PHE A 53 -10.31 8.25 12.69
N GLY A 54 -9.16 7.64 12.81
CA GLY A 54 -8.87 6.61 13.79
C GLY A 54 -8.62 7.17 15.19
N LYS A 55 -8.36 6.26 16.14
CA LYS A 55 -8.06 6.62 17.54
C LYS A 55 -6.76 7.43 17.70
N TYR A 56 -5.94 7.43 16.69
CA TYR A 56 -4.67 8.14 16.66
C TYR A 56 -4.77 9.58 16.19
N GLY A 57 -5.94 10.19 16.06
CA GLY A 57 -6.24 11.55 15.59
C GLY A 57 -5.31 12.67 16.07
N GLN A 58 -4.02 12.41 16.10
CA GLN A 58 -2.96 13.39 16.30
C GLN A 58 -2.79 14.16 14.99
N PRO A 59 -2.78 15.48 15.03
CA PRO A 59 -2.49 16.27 13.85
C PRO A 59 -1.17 15.80 13.21
N SER A 60 -1.25 15.30 11.99
CA SER A 60 -0.09 14.85 11.23
C SER A 60 0.10 15.76 10.03
N MET A 61 1.29 16.31 9.87
CA MET A 61 1.67 17.08 8.68
C MET A 61 2.00 16.17 7.49
N ARG A 62 2.05 14.83 7.71
CA ARG A 62 2.52 13.88 6.70
C ARG A 62 1.39 12.94 6.30
N LEU A 63 0.61 13.36 5.29
CA LEU A 63 -0.40 12.55 4.61
C LEU A 63 0.05 12.28 3.17
N GLY A 64 -0.34 11.12 2.67
CA GLY A 64 0.01 10.68 1.32
C GLY A 64 1.46 10.19 1.21
N HIS A 65 1.58 8.91 1.01
CA HIS A 65 2.86 8.20 0.84
C HIS A 65 2.89 7.40 -0.47
N GLU A 66 1.94 7.67 -1.35
CA GLU A 66 1.82 7.05 -2.66
C GLU A 66 1.88 8.10 -3.79
N PRO A 67 2.82 9.09 -3.75
CA PRO A 67 2.82 10.16 -4.75
C PRO A 67 3.61 9.79 -6.00
N ALA A 68 3.16 10.35 -7.12
CA ALA A 68 3.87 10.41 -8.38
C ALA A 68 3.75 11.82 -8.99
N GLY A 69 4.78 12.26 -9.70
CA GLY A 69 4.79 13.61 -10.22
C GLY A 69 5.89 13.90 -11.24
N ILE A 70 6.14 15.18 -11.44
CA ILE A 70 7.13 15.70 -12.39
C ILE A 70 8.18 16.51 -11.62
N ILE A 71 9.45 16.26 -11.90
CA ILE A 71 10.55 17.04 -11.33
C ILE A 71 10.50 18.46 -11.88
N THR A 72 10.38 19.44 -10.98
CA THR A 72 10.33 20.87 -11.35
C THR A 72 11.62 21.60 -11.07
N GLN A 73 12.41 21.16 -10.08
CA GLN A 73 13.72 21.74 -9.76
C GLN A 73 14.66 20.62 -9.29
N ILE A 74 15.95 20.82 -9.55
CA ILE A 74 17.03 19.93 -9.11
C ILE A 74 18.13 20.71 -8.44
N GLY A 75 18.69 20.18 -7.36
CA GLY A 75 19.89 20.72 -6.72
C GLY A 75 21.12 20.62 -7.62
N SER A 76 22.11 21.48 -7.40
CA SER A 76 23.30 21.61 -8.27
C SER A 76 24.14 20.33 -8.39
N GLU A 77 24.07 19.45 -7.39
CA GLU A 77 24.84 18.20 -7.33
C GLU A 77 24.05 16.98 -7.82
N VAL A 78 22.77 17.14 -8.16
CA VAL A 78 21.91 16.04 -8.68
C VAL A 78 22.31 15.74 -10.13
N LYS A 79 22.71 14.51 -10.43
CA LYS A 79 23.25 14.11 -11.75
C LYS A 79 22.36 13.13 -12.53
N ASN A 80 21.56 12.36 -11.85
CA ASN A 80 20.83 11.23 -12.47
C ASN A 80 19.40 11.59 -12.89
N PHE A 81 18.95 12.81 -12.60
CA PHE A 81 17.60 13.29 -12.87
C PHE A 81 17.63 14.62 -13.61
N ASN A 82 16.56 14.90 -14.37
CA ASN A 82 16.39 16.14 -15.11
C ASN A 82 15.04 16.79 -14.76
N ILE A 83 14.97 18.10 -14.88
CA ILE A 83 13.69 18.81 -14.84
C ILE A 83 12.80 18.26 -15.97
N GLY A 84 11.54 17.95 -15.63
CA GLY A 84 10.60 17.33 -16.53
C GLY A 84 10.54 15.79 -16.44
N ASP A 85 11.48 15.13 -15.76
CA ASP A 85 11.39 13.69 -15.51
C ASP A 85 10.10 13.36 -14.75
N ARG A 86 9.39 12.34 -15.23
CA ARG A 86 8.20 11.77 -14.60
C ARG A 86 8.67 10.71 -13.61
N VAL A 87 8.24 10.83 -12.34
CA VAL A 87 8.76 9.97 -11.26
C VAL A 87 7.66 9.47 -10.33
N PHE A 88 7.89 8.28 -9.80
CA PHE A 88 7.34 7.79 -8.54
C PHE A 88 8.35 8.05 -7.43
N THR A 89 7.89 8.39 -6.23
CA THR A 89 8.77 8.67 -5.09
C THR A 89 8.34 7.86 -3.87
N HIS A 90 9.26 7.05 -3.35
CA HIS A 90 9.07 6.28 -2.13
C HIS A 90 9.46 7.12 -0.93
N HIS A 91 8.60 7.15 0.09
CA HIS A 91 8.74 8.07 1.23
C HIS A 91 9.75 7.59 2.28
N HIS A 92 9.89 6.28 2.50
CA HIS A 92 10.81 5.66 3.44
C HIS A 92 11.75 4.70 2.72
N VAL A 93 13.04 4.87 2.91
CA VAL A 93 14.08 4.17 2.15
C VAL A 93 15.13 3.60 3.09
N ALA A 94 15.45 2.31 2.93
CA ALA A 94 16.48 1.64 3.70
C ALA A 94 17.89 2.05 3.26
N CYS A 95 18.92 1.72 4.04
CA CYS A 95 20.30 2.07 3.69
C CYS A 95 20.97 1.09 2.71
N TYR A 96 20.42 -0.10 2.54
CA TYR A 96 20.98 -1.17 1.68
C TYR A 96 22.47 -1.46 1.85
N SER A 97 23.06 -1.04 2.98
CA SER A 97 24.46 -1.31 3.28
C SER A 97 24.66 -2.78 3.64
N ASP A 98 25.74 -3.38 3.15
CA ASP A 98 26.15 -4.75 3.52
C ASP A 98 26.44 -4.89 5.03
N ASP A 99 26.85 -3.80 5.67
CA ASP A 99 27.08 -3.74 7.12
C ASP A 99 25.79 -3.57 7.94
N CYS A 100 24.64 -3.33 7.31
CA CYS A 100 23.37 -3.24 7.99
C CYS A 100 22.79 -4.64 8.21
N HIS A 101 22.66 -5.03 9.46
CA HIS A 101 22.17 -6.37 9.83
C HIS A 101 20.77 -6.65 9.24
N GLU A 102 19.85 -5.69 9.32
CA GLU A 102 18.50 -5.85 8.81
C GLU A 102 18.49 -5.97 7.29
N CYS A 103 19.24 -5.11 6.58
CA CYS A 103 19.27 -5.13 5.10
C CYS A 103 19.94 -6.41 4.59
N SER A 104 21.05 -6.84 5.18
CA SER A 104 21.75 -8.07 4.75
C SER A 104 20.94 -9.36 5.00
N HIS A 105 19.89 -9.29 5.83
CA HIS A 105 18.97 -10.40 6.10
C HIS A 105 17.61 -10.27 5.38
N GLY A 106 17.46 -9.34 4.41
CA GLY A 106 16.20 -9.15 3.67
C GLY A 106 15.08 -8.51 4.50
N ASN A 107 15.44 -7.79 5.57
CA ASN A 107 14.51 -7.08 6.43
C ASN A 107 14.65 -5.56 6.29
N GLU A 108 14.73 -5.06 5.07
CA GLU A 108 15.02 -3.66 4.72
C GLU A 108 14.07 -2.68 5.41
N THR A 109 12.79 -3.04 5.55
CA THR A 109 11.78 -2.21 6.25
C THR A 109 11.99 -2.14 7.77
N MET A 110 12.89 -2.95 8.32
CA MET A 110 13.34 -2.90 9.72
C MET A 110 14.68 -2.20 9.88
N CYS A 111 15.28 -1.72 8.79
CA CYS A 111 16.53 -0.96 8.81
C CYS A 111 16.36 0.27 9.74
N LYS A 112 17.36 0.51 10.59
CA LYS A 112 17.34 1.67 11.50
C LYS A 112 17.17 3.01 10.79
N ASN A 113 17.61 3.09 9.52
CA ASN A 113 17.57 4.31 8.74
C ASN A 113 16.27 4.43 7.90
N PHE A 114 15.36 3.43 7.95
CA PHE A 114 14.16 3.38 7.11
C PHE A 114 13.25 4.60 7.28
N TYR A 115 13.21 5.18 8.48
CA TYR A 115 12.39 6.35 8.79
C TYR A 115 13.16 7.68 8.89
N GLU A 116 14.48 7.67 8.62
CA GLU A 116 15.31 8.88 8.73
C GLU A 116 15.03 9.89 7.63
N SER A 117 14.56 9.43 6.47
CA SER A 117 14.15 10.32 5.38
C SER A 117 12.65 10.23 5.12
N ASN A 118 12.10 11.31 4.59
CA ASN A 118 10.71 11.38 4.14
C ASN A 118 10.55 12.53 3.15
N LEU A 119 9.42 12.52 2.43
CA LEU A 119 9.02 13.63 1.55
C LEU A 119 8.63 14.85 2.38
N GLU A 120 9.02 16.05 1.97
CA GLU A 120 8.72 17.27 2.71
C GLU A 120 7.89 18.26 1.86
N PRO A 121 6.72 18.70 2.36
CA PRO A 121 6.13 18.39 3.66
C PRO A 121 5.51 16.99 3.72
N CYS A 122 5.00 16.48 2.59
CA CYS A 122 4.37 15.16 2.42
C CYS A 122 3.97 14.94 0.94
N GLY A 123 3.53 13.73 0.57
CA GLY A 123 3.10 13.44 -0.79
C GLY A 123 1.74 14.03 -1.17
N LEU A 124 0.86 14.34 -0.19
CA LEU A 124 -0.38 15.09 -0.44
C LEU A 124 -0.13 16.61 -0.30
N ALA A 125 0.73 17.13 -1.17
CA ALA A 125 1.00 18.54 -1.37
C ALA A 125 1.08 18.84 -2.88
N ASP A 126 0.89 20.07 -3.27
CA ASP A 126 1.02 20.46 -4.70
C ASP A 126 2.46 20.29 -5.22
N GLU A 127 3.44 20.52 -4.34
CA GLU A 127 4.86 20.20 -4.55
C GLU A 127 5.47 19.64 -3.27
N TYR A 128 6.54 18.86 -3.40
CA TYR A 128 7.29 18.33 -2.26
C TYR A 128 8.77 18.14 -2.61
N ILE A 129 9.63 18.20 -1.59
CA ILE A 129 11.05 17.84 -1.70
C ILE A 129 11.20 16.34 -1.52
N VAL A 130 12.06 15.76 -2.36
CA VAL A 130 12.62 14.43 -2.19
C VAL A 130 14.09 14.61 -1.81
N PRO A 131 14.51 14.18 -0.61
CA PRO A 131 15.86 14.41 -0.12
C PRO A 131 16.88 13.49 -0.78
N GLU A 132 18.17 13.88 -0.72
CA GLU A 132 19.32 13.13 -1.22
C GLU A 132 19.28 11.64 -0.87
N TRP A 133 18.90 11.31 0.38
CA TRP A 133 18.80 9.94 0.84
C TRP A 133 17.93 9.07 -0.09
N ASN A 134 16.73 9.55 -0.43
CA ASN A 134 15.83 8.81 -1.30
C ASN A 134 16.38 8.72 -2.74
N LEU A 135 17.07 9.76 -3.22
CA LEU A 135 17.67 9.79 -4.56
C LEU A 135 18.84 8.80 -4.70
N THR A 136 19.64 8.65 -3.66
CA THR A 136 20.86 7.82 -3.67
C THR A 136 20.60 6.37 -3.29
N HIS A 137 19.43 6.06 -2.72
CA HIS A 137 19.07 4.73 -2.26
C HIS A 137 17.85 4.16 -3.01
N ASP A 138 17.70 4.51 -4.31
CA ASP A 138 16.69 3.98 -5.22
C ASP A 138 15.23 4.30 -4.87
N GLY A 139 14.97 5.24 -3.97
CA GLY A 139 13.63 5.68 -3.58
C GLY A 139 12.91 6.50 -4.64
N VAL A 140 13.54 6.81 -5.78
CA VAL A 140 12.92 7.54 -6.90
C VAL A 140 13.02 6.72 -8.18
N LEU A 141 11.88 6.41 -8.77
CA LEU A 141 11.81 5.64 -10.01
C LEU A 141 11.32 6.51 -11.16
N LYS A 142 12.09 6.57 -12.27
CA LYS A 142 11.62 7.20 -13.51
C LYS A 142 10.49 6.37 -14.11
N LEU A 143 9.43 7.04 -14.52
CA LEU A 143 8.26 6.41 -15.10
C LEU A 143 8.39 6.32 -16.62
N PRO A 144 8.11 5.14 -17.22
CA PRO A 144 7.93 5.03 -18.65
C PRO A 144 6.78 5.93 -19.14
N ASP A 145 6.86 6.47 -20.37
CA ASP A 145 5.88 7.41 -20.92
C ASP A 145 4.43 6.86 -20.96
N HIS A 146 4.29 5.54 -21.12
CA HIS A 146 2.98 4.89 -21.21
C HIS A 146 2.29 4.66 -19.86
N ILE A 147 2.97 4.90 -18.73
CA ILE A 147 2.40 4.78 -17.39
C ILE A 147 1.80 6.12 -16.98
N SER A 148 0.52 6.17 -16.63
CA SER A 148 -0.09 7.37 -16.08
C SER A 148 0.37 7.62 -14.64
N PHE A 149 0.23 8.87 -14.13
CA PHE A 149 0.59 9.18 -12.75
C PHE A 149 -0.31 8.46 -11.74
N GLU A 150 -1.56 8.25 -12.09
CA GLU A 150 -2.48 7.47 -11.24
C GLU A 150 -2.07 5.99 -11.16
N GLU A 151 -1.59 5.40 -12.26
CA GLU A 151 -1.02 4.05 -12.23
C GLU A 151 0.28 4.03 -11.41
N ALA A 152 1.10 5.07 -11.51
CA ALA A 152 2.32 5.20 -10.71
C ALA A 152 2.03 5.36 -9.21
N ALA A 153 0.95 6.05 -8.83
CA ALA A 153 0.49 6.13 -7.44
C ALA A 153 0.07 4.76 -6.85
N MET A 154 -0.09 3.73 -7.69
CA MET A 154 -0.39 2.37 -7.27
C MET A 154 0.87 1.51 -7.04
N ILE A 155 2.07 2.06 -7.30
CA ILE A 155 3.34 1.32 -7.14
C ILE A 155 3.56 0.95 -5.67
N GLU A 156 3.44 1.91 -4.76
CA GLU A 156 3.67 1.67 -3.33
C GLU A 156 2.74 0.60 -2.75
N PRO A 157 1.40 0.70 -2.89
CA PRO A 157 0.51 -0.32 -2.32
C PRO A 157 0.68 -1.71 -2.99
N LEU A 158 1.03 -1.77 -4.28
CA LEU A 158 1.35 -3.04 -4.93
C LEU A 158 2.68 -3.60 -4.42
N ALA A 159 3.68 -2.76 -4.18
CA ALA A 159 4.96 -3.15 -3.62
C ALA A 159 4.81 -3.74 -2.21
N CYS A 160 3.95 -3.17 -1.36
CA CYS A 160 3.59 -3.75 -0.07
C CYS A 160 3.03 -5.17 -0.22
N CYS A 161 2.13 -5.37 -1.20
CA CYS A 161 1.59 -6.70 -1.49
C CYS A 161 2.70 -7.66 -1.95
N ILE A 162 3.56 -7.25 -2.89
CA ILE A 162 4.68 -8.05 -3.40
C ILE A 162 5.62 -8.46 -2.26
N ARG A 163 5.96 -7.52 -1.36
CA ARG A 163 6.76 -7.84 -0.18
C ARG A 163 6.15 -8.96 0.66
N ALA A 164 4.84 -8.93 0.85
CA ALA A 164 4.17 -10.01 1.58
C ALA A 164 4.36 -11.36 0.89
N TRP A 165 4.23 -11.41 -0.43
CA TRP A 165 4.43 -12.62 -1.23
C TRP A 165 5.87 -13.15 -1.18
N ASN A 166 6.87 -12.27 -1.05
CA ASN A 166 8.27 -12.63 -0.94
C ASN A 166 8.64 -13.27 0.42
N LYS A 167 7.72 -13.26 1.40
CA LYS A 167 7.97 -13.76 2.77
C LYS A 167 7.47 -15.17 3.06
N PHE A 168 6.80 -15.83 2.11
CA PHE A 168 6.33 -17.21 2.29
C PHE A 168 6.53 -18.04 1.03
N GLN A 169 6.50 -19.35 1.20
CA GLN A 169 6.61 -20.30 0.09
C GLN A 169 5.22 -20.68 -0.42
N TYR A 170 5.07 -20.83 -1.71
CA TYR A 170 3.86 -21.32 -2.38
C TYR A 170 4.23 -22.15 -3.61
N GLN A 171 3.25 -22.91 -4.10
CA GLN A 171 3.40 -23.72 -5.29
C GLN A 171 2.32 -23.36 -6.32
N LYS A 172 2.59 -23.67 -7.57
CA LYS A 172 1.58 -23.55 -8.62
C LYS A 172 0.41 -24.49 -8.31
N ASN A 173 -0.82 -24.01 -8.53
CA ASN A 173 -2.09 -24.65 -8.22
C ASN A 173 -2.45 -24.70 -6.72
N ASP A 174 -1.70 -24.06 -5.84
CA ASP A 174 -2.16 -23.83 -4.46
C ASP A 174 -3.49 -23.07 -4.42
N SER A 175 -4.14 -23.12 -3.29
CA SER A 175 -5.37 -22.40 -2.97
C SER A 175 -5.11 -21.28 -1.97
N ILE A 176 -5.85 -20.17 -2.09
CA ILE A 176 -5.69 -19.02 -1.22
C ILE A 176 -7.04 -18.43 -0.80
N ALA A 177 -7.13 -18.00 0.47
CA ALA A 177 -8.21 -17.15 0.95
C ALA A 177 -7.67 -15.76 1.30
N ILE A 178 -8.36 -14.72 0.84
CA ILE A 178 -8.02 -13.31 1.08
C ILE A 178 -9.15 -12.69 1.89
N LEU A 179 -8.86 -12.30 3.13
CA LEU A 179 -9.79 -11.72 4.07
C LEU A 179 -9.65 -10.19 4.05
N GLY A 180 -10.71 -9.51 3.63
CA GLY A 180 -10.71 -8.10 3.31
C GLY A 180 -10.27 -7.85 1.86
N VAL A 181 -11.25 -7.60 0.97
CA VAL A 181 -11.01 -7.38 -0.46
C VAL A 181 -11.17 -5.90 -0.86
N GLY A 182 -10.62 -5.02 -0.03
CA GLY A 182 -10.32 -3.65 -0.43
C GLY A 182 -9.22 -3.60 -1.51
N PRO A 183 -8.65 -2.43 -1.82
CA PRO A 183 -7.66 -2.28 -2.90
C PRO A 183 -6.49 -3.26 -2.81
N THR A 184 -5.89 -3.40 -1.62
CA THR A 184 -4.77 -4.33 -1.40
C THR A 184 -5.20 -5.79 -1.47
N GLY A 185 -6.40 -6.13 -0.96
CA GLY A 185 -6.93 -7.50 -1.07
C GLY A 185 -7.14 -7.91 -2.53
N ILE A 186 -7.64 -7.02 -3.38
CA ILE A 186 -7.74 -7.29 -4.82
C ILE A 186 -6.35 -7.39 -5.47
N MET A 187 -5.38 -6.57 -5.06
CA MET A 187 -4.00 -6.73 -5.55
C MET A 187 -3.43 -8.10 -5.18
N HIS A 188 -3.70 -8.60 -3.97
CA HIS A 188 -3.33 -9.98 -3.61
C HIS A 188 -4.03 -11.02 -4.50
N ALA A 189 -5.31 -10.83 -4.84
CA ALA A 189 -6.02 -11.73 -5.76
C ALA A 189 -5.40 -11.70 -7.18
N MET A 190 -5.02 -10.52 -7.67
CA MET A 190 -4.33 -10.37 -8.96
C MET A 190 -2.96 -11.05 -8.95
N LEU A 191 -2.20 -10.92 -7.85
CA LEU A 191 -0.92 -11.60 -7.67
C LEU A 191 -1.10 -13.11 -7.57
N ALA A 192 -2.12 -13.60 -6.84
CA ALA A 192 -2.44 -15.02 -6.76
C ALA A 192 -2.70 -15.61 -8.16
N LYS A 193 -3.48 -14.91 -8.97
CA LYS A 193 -3.72 -15.30 -10.37
C LYS A 193 -2.44 -15.30 -11.19
N LEU A 194 -1.61 -14.25 -11.06
CA LEU A 194 -0.32 -14.14 -11.77
C LEU A 194 0.63 -15.30 -11.40
N TYR A 195 0.63 -15.71 -10.14
CA TYR A 195 1.50 -16.76 -9.62
C TYR A 195 0.92 -18.18 -9.79
N GLY A 196 -0.28 -18.29 -10.39
CA GLY A 196 -0.85 -19.57 -10.82
C GLY A 196 -1.59 -20.35 -9.74
N PHE A 197 -2.17 -19.66 -8.76
CA PHE A 197 -3.08 -20.26 -7.80
C PHE A 197 -4.34 -20.76 -8.51
N ALA A 198 -4.78 -21.97 -8.16
CA ALA A 198 -5.93 -22.61 -8.82
C ALA A 198 -7.27 -22.13 -8.25
N GLN A 199 -7.31 -21.84 -6.95
CA GLN A 199 -8.52 -21.42 -6.25
C GLN A 199 -8.23 -20.16 -5.43
N ILE A 200 -9.01 -19.12 -5.65
CA ILE A 200 -8.86 -17.82 -4.97
C ILE A 200 -10.19 -17.47 -4.33
N PHE A 201 -10.24 -17.55 -3.00
CA PHE A 201 -11.40 -17.15 -2.20
C PHE A 201 -11.22 -15.71 -1.72
N CYS A 202 -12.22 -14.88 -1.97
CA CYS A 202 -12.27 -13.49 -1.55
C CYS A 202 -13.38 -13.28 -0.54
N LEU A 203 -13.03 -12.84 0.67
CA LEU A 203 -13.95 -12.66 1.79
C LEU A 203 -14.03 -11.20 2.21
N ASP A 204 -15.24 -10.65 2.35
CA ASP A 204 -15.49 -9.30 2.85
C ASP A 204 -16.91 -9.21 3.44
N LEU A 205 -17.20 -8.16 4.19
CA LEU A 205 -18.54 -7.80 4.63
C LEU A 205 -19.26 -6.88 3.65
N ASN A 206 -18.52 -6.23 2.74
CA ASN A 206 -19.01 -5.25 1.80
C ASN A 206 -19.35 -5.91 0.46
N ASP A 207 -20.64 -5.91 0.10
CA ASP A 207 -21.11 -6.55 -1.13
C ASP A 207 -20.53 -5.92 -2.41
N PHE A 208 -20.33 -4.58 -2.44
CA PHE A 208 -19.69 -3.91 -3.57
C PHE A 208 -18.27 -4.47 -3.79
N ARG A 209 -17.49 -4.65 -2.74
CA ARG A 209 -16.13 -5.21 -2.82
C ARG A 209 -16.13 -6.66 -3.28
N LEU A 210 -17.07 -7.46 -2.81
CA LEU A 210 -17.25 -8.85 -3.26
C LEU A 210 -17.63 -8.90 -4.75
N ASP A 211 -18.57 -8.06 -5.19
CA ASP A 211 -18.94 -7.96 -6.60
C ASP A 211 -17.77 -7.45 -7.47
N TYR A 212 -16.94 -6.59 -6.89
CA TYR A 212 -15.73 -6.14 -7.56
C TYR A 212 -14.71 -7.28 -7.71
N ALA A 213 -14.53 -8.09 -6.69
CA ALA A 213 -13.62 -9.25 -6.69
C ALA A 213 -14.01 -10.29 -7.76
N LYS A 214 -15.28 -10.48 -8.05
CA LYS A 214 -15.76 -11.40 -9.12
C LYS A 214 -15.15 -11.10 -10.49
N LYS A 215 -14.79 -9.83 -10.76
CA LYS A 215 -14.14 -9.42 -12.03
C LYS A 215 -12.77 -10.07 -12.24
N PHE A 216 -12.17 -10.60 -11.18
CA PHE A 216 -10.85 -11.23 -11.18
C PHE A 216 -10.93 -12.76 -11.12
N GLU A 217 -12.11 -13.33 -11.42
CA GLU A 217 -12.34 -14.78 -11.46
C GLU A 217 -12.10 -15.45 -10.09
N THR A 218 -12.55 -14.79 -9.04
CA THR A 218 -12.44 -15.30 -7.67
C THR A 218 -13.77 -15.84 -7.15
N MET A 219 -13.71 -16.78 -6.22
CA MET A 219 -14.88 -17.20 -5.43
C MET A 219 -15.11 -16.22 -4.30
N THR A 220 -16.25 -15.57 -4.27
CA THR A 220 -16.57 -14.56 -3.27
C THR A 220 -17.51 -15.09 -2.21
N ILE A 221 -17.20 -14.85 -0.94
CA ILE A 221 -17.98 -15.29 0.20
C ILE A 221 -18.12 -14.12 1.17
N ARG A 222 -19.33 -13.89 1.67
CA ARG A 222 -19.50 -12.94 2.79
C ARG A 222 -18.84 -13.47 4.03
N SER A 223 -18.01 -12.65 4.70
CA SER A 223 -17.27 -13.05 5.91
C SER A 223 -18.19 -13.41 7.08
N ASP A 224 -19.40 -12.85 7.13
CA ASP A 224 -20.42 -13.15 8.16
C ASP A 224 -21.30 -14.38 7.84
N ASN A 225 -21.01 -15.09 6.76
CA ASN A 225 -21.71 -16.34 6.45
C ASN A 225 -21.32 -17.42 7.46
N PRO A 226 -22.27 -17.98 8.24
CA PRO A 226 -21.95 -18.99 9.27
C PRO A 226 -21.31 -20.28 8.73
N ASN A 227 -21.43 -20.54 7.43
CA ASN A 227 -20.91 -21.75 6.78
C ASN A 227 -19.61 -21.48 5.99
N VAL A 228 -18.95 -20.33 6.20
CA VAL A 228 -17.72 -19.95 5.48
C VAL A 228 -16.66 -21.06 5.52
N THR A 229 -16.41 -21.62 6.70
CA THR A 229 -15.38 -22.66 6.88
C THR A 229 -15.73 -23.94 6.12
N GLU A 230 -17.00 -24.36 6.15
CA GLU A 230 -17.50 -25.52 5.45
C GLU A 230 -17.45 -25.34 3.94
N ILE A 231 -17.80 -24.15 3.44
CA ILE A 231 -17.70 -23.83 2.00
C ILE A 231 -16.25 -23.93 1.53
N ILE A 232 -15.31 -23.28 2.21
CA ILE A 232 -13.89 -23.34 1.85
C ILE A 232 -13.37 -24.79 1.90
N LYS A 233 -13.72 -25.55 2.93
CA LYS A 233 -13.30 -26.94 3.05
C LYS A 233 -13.89 -27.83 1.94
N SER A 234 -15.17 -27.68 1.62
CA SER A 234 -15.78 -28.48 0.55
C SER A 234 -15.09 -28.25 -0.81
N GLU A 235 -14.70 -27.02 -1.09
CA GLU A 235 -14.00 -26.64 -2.34
C GLU A 235 -12.53 -27.07 -2.35
N THR A 236 -11.92 -27.32 -1.19
CA THR A 236 -10.51 -27.69 -1.02
C THR A 236 -10.30 -29.15 -0.58
N GLY A 237 -11.21 -30.03 -0.92
CA GLY A 237 -11.11 -31.47 -0.56
C GLY A 237 -11.09 -31.73 0.96
N ASN A 238 -11.78 -30.92 1.73
CA ASN A 238 -11.84 -30.93 3.19
C ASN A 238 -10.52 -30.60 3.93
N GLN A 239 -9.54 -30.04 3.23
CA GLN A 239 -8.24 -29.72 3.82
C GLN A 239 -8.17 -28.28 4.36
N GLY A 240 -8.79 -27.33 3.68
CA GLY A 240 -8.59 -25.89 3.84
C GLY A 240 -7.61 -25.36 2.79
N VAL A 241 -7.39 -24.05 2.77
CA VAL A 241 -6.49 -23.41 1.78
C VAL A 241 -5.01 -23.49 2.19
N ASP A 242 -4.13 -23.43 1.21
CA ASP A 242 -2.67 -23.42 1.41
C ASP A 242 -2.22 -22.14 2.09
N VAL A 243 -2.78 -21.00 1.68
CA VAL A 243 -2.43 -19.66 2.18
C VAL A 243 -3.68 -18.89 2.56
N VAL A 244 -3.61 -18.16 3.66
CA VAL A 244 -4.60 -17.15 4.03
C VAL A 244 -3.90 -15.80 4.17
N ILE A 245 -4.35 -14.78 3.41
CA ILE A 245 -3.86 -13.41 3.58
C ILE A 245 -4.94 -12.58 4.28
N VAL A 246 -4.61 -12.02 5.44
CA VAL A 246 -5.50 -11.13 6.19
C VAL A 246 -5.17 -9.69 5.82
N SER A 247 -5.92 -9.14 4.85
CA SER A 247 -5.75 -7.78 4.29
C SER A 247 -6.70 -6.76 4.95
N THR A 248 -7.03 -6.99 6.20
CA THR A 248 -7.84 -6.12 7.06
C THR A 248 -7.24 -6.03 8.45
N SER A 249 -7.54 -4.95 9.17
CA SER A 249 -7.15 -4.77 10.58
C SER A 249 -8.05 -5.53 11.57
N SER A 250 -9.07 -6.27 11.11
CA SER A 250 -9.98 -7.03 11.96
C SER A 250 -9.27 -8.21 12.63
N MET A 251 -9.33 -8.25 13.95
CA MET A 251 -8.80 -9.40 14.71
C MET A 251 -9.69 -10.63 14.61
N GLU A 252 -10.96 -10.46 14.37
CA GLU A 252 -11.90 -11.56 14.10
C GLU A 252 -11.50 -12.26 12.79
N ALA A 253 -11.25 -11.47 11.72
CA ALA A 253 -10.77 -12.03 10.46
C ALA A 253 -9.43 -12.77 10.63
N LEU A 254 -8.52 -12.25 11.46
CA LEU A 254 -7.26 -12.93 11.76
C LEU A 254 -7.51 -14.25 12.54
N GLN A 255 -8.43 -14.26 13.47
CA GLN A 255 -8.80 -15.47 14.21
C GLN A 255 -9.43 -16.52 13.30
N ASP A 256 -10.34 -16.10 12.42
CA ASP A 256 -11.00 -16.97 11.44
C ASP A 256 -10.01 -17.58 10.45
N ALA A 257 -8.96 -16.87 10.08
CA ALA A 257 -7.91 -17.34 9.16
C ALA A 257 -7.34 -18.70 9.58
N PHE A 258 -7.20 -18.96 10.88
CA PHE A 258 -6.69 -20.23 11.41
C PHE A 258 -7.68 -21.40 11.26
N SER A 259 -8.96 -21.13 10.98
CA SER A 259 -9.97 -22.17 10.67
C SER A 259 -9.99 -22.54 9.19
N PHE A 260 -9.52 -21.65 8.31
CA PHE A 260 -9.51 -21.81 6.85
C PHE A 260 -8.24 -22.48 6.33
N VAL A 261 -7.12 -22.26 7.02
CA VAL A 261 -5.81 -22.76 6.60
C VAL A 261 -5.68 -24.26 6.85
N ARG A 262 -5.08 -24.98 5.87
CA ARG A 262 -4.76 -26.41 6.02
C ARG A 262 -3.62 -26.66 6.99
N LYS A 263 -3.38 -27.94 7.33
CA LYS A 263 -2.15 -28.36 8.03
C LYS A 263 -0.92 -28.01 7.16
N GLY A 264 0.11 -27.47 7.79
CA GLY A 264 1.34 -27.01 7.11
C GLY A 264 1.13 -25.76 6.25
N GLY A 265 -0.05 -25.12 6.29
CA GLY A 265 -0.32 -23.91 5.51
C GLY A 265 0.19 -22.63 6.20
N THR A 266 -0.05 -21.51 5.55
CA THR A 266 0.50 -20.20 5.98
C THR A 266 -0.61 -19.17 6.18
N VAL A 267 -0.59 -18.45 7.31
CA VAL A 267 -1.40 -17.27 7.57
C VAL A 267 -0.52 -16.04 7.50
N VAL A 268 -0.82 -15.12 6.59
CA VAL A 268 -0.09 -13.88 6.37
C VAL A 268 -0.86 -12.71 6.97
N MET A 269 -0.27 -12.05 7.96
CA MET A 269 -0.79 -10.80 8.54
C MET A 269 -0.29 -9.64 7.69
N PHE A 270 -1.18 -9.06 6.90
CA PHE A 270 -0.90 -7.92 6.04
C PHE A 270 -1.57 -6.63 6.54
N GLY A 271 -2.83 -6.70 6.95
CA GLY A 271 -3.54 -5.55 7.55
C GLY A 271 -2.93 -5.15 8.89
N VAL A 272 -2.76 -3.83 9.10
CA VAL A 272 -2.11 -3.29 10.30
C VAL A 272 -3.06 -3.33 11.49
N PRO A 273 -2.78 -4.11 12.56
CA PRO A 273 -3.61 -4.12 13.75
C PRO A 273 -3.44 -2.83 14.55
N SER A 274 -4.49 -2.42 15.26
CA SER A 274 -4.41 -1.27 16.18
C SER A 274 -3.44 -1.55 17.34
N LYS A 275 -2.76 -0.50 17.81
CA LYS A 275 -1.81 -0.63 18.94
C LYS A 275 -2.48 -1.23 20.17
N GLY A 276 -1.84 -2.21 20.78
CA GLY A 276 -2.31 -2.89 22.00
C GLY A 276 -3.38 -3.95 21.76
N THR A 277 -3.75 -4.22 20.52
CA THR A 277 -4.68 -5.31 20.17
C THR A 277 -4.08 -6.67 20.53
N LYS A 278 -4.92 -7.56 21.03
CA LYS A 278 -4.57 -8.93 21.40
C LYS A 278 -5.51 -9.90 20.71
N ILE A 279 -5.01 -11.08 20.42
CA ILE A 279 -5.77 -12.18 19.85
C ILE A 279 -5.64 -13.40 20.78
N ASP A 280 -6.75 -14.12 20.98
CA ASP A 280 -6.76 -15.38 21.70
C ASP A 280 -6.64 -16.53 20.69
N LEU A 281 -5.53 -17.26 20.75
CA LEU A 281 -5.24 -18.36 19.85
C LEU A 281 -4.92 -19.62 20.63
N ASP A 282 -5.55 -20.74 20.24
CA ASP A 282 -5.17 -22.06 20.72
C ASP A 282 -3.84 -22.50 20.08
N MET A 283 -2.74 -22.19 20.79
CA MET A 283 -1.40 -22.49 20.33
C MET A 283 -1.14 -23.98 20.12
N SER A 284 -1.88 -24.86 20.84
CA SER A 284 -1.77 -26.31 20.65
C SER A 284 -2.24 -26.74 19.26
N LYS A 285 -3.29 -26.10 18.75
CA LYS A 285 -3.79 -26.34 17.39
C LYS A 285 -2.84 -25.80 16.33
N ILE A 286 -2.25 -24.61 16.54
CA ILE A 286 -1.28 -24.04 15.61
C ILE A 286 -0.05 -24.95 15.53
N TYR A 287 0.49 -25.35 16.69
CA TYR A 287 1.64 -26.23 16.78
C TYR A 287 1.38 -27.61 16.13
N SER A 288 0.27 -28.28 16.51
CA SER A 288 -0.02 -29.64 16.04
C SER A 288 -0.39 -29.70 14.54
N LYS A 289 -0.75 -28.57 13.95
CA LYS A 289 -1.03 -28.45 12.52
C LYS A 289 0.16 -27.86 11.73
N GLU A 290 1.27 -27.50 12.37
CA GLU A 290 2.43 -26.85 11.75
C GLU A 290 2.05 -25.61 10.92
N ILE A 291 1.15 -24.75 11.45
CA ILE A 291 0.72 -23.54 10.75
C ILE A 291 1.82 -22.47 10.85
N ASN A 292 2.22 -21.93 9.71
CA ASN A 292 3.14 -20.80 9.64
C ASN A 292 2.39 -19.48 9.83
N ILE A 293 2.96 -18.55 10.60
CA ILE A 293 2.46 -17.19 10.76
C ILE A 293 3.52 -16.25 10.22
N VAL A 294 3.16 -15.46 9.22
CA VAL A 294 4.07 -14.54 8.53
C VAL A 294 3.54 -13.12 8.65
N ASN A 295 4.42 -12.17 8.95
CA ASN A 295 4.10 -10.74 9.01
C ASN A 295 4.77 -10.02 7.86
N SER A 296 4.06 -9.07 7.25
CA SER A 296 4.63 -8.17 6.26
C SER A 296 4.36 -6.72 6.65
N TYR A 297 5.38 -5.88 6.55
CA TYR A 297 5.30 -4.47 6.91
C TYR A 297 5.97 -3.61 5.85
N ALA A 298 5.25 -2.61 5.34
CA ALA A 298 5.68 -1.64 4.32
C ALA A 298 6.21 -2.32 3.04
N ALA A 299 7.02 -1.62 2.27
CA ALA A 299 7.72 -2.11 1.08
C ALA A 299 9.18 -1.64 1.07
N SER A 300 10.06 -2.39 0.42
CA SER A 300 11.41 -1.98 0.09
C SER A 300 11.48 -1.39 -1.32
N ASP A 301 12.61 -0.78 -1.68
CA ASP A 301 12.80 -0.23 -3.02
C ASP A 301 13.00 -1.33 -4.08
N PHE A 302 13.36 -2.54 -3.67
CA PHE A 302 13.27 -3.74 -4.53
C PHE A 302 11.82 -4.06 -4.89
N ASP A 303 10.91 -4.00 -3.91
CA ASP A 303 9.49 -4.28 -4.11
C ASP A 303 8.83 -3.19 -4.98
N THR A 304 9.22 -1.90 -4.84
CA THR A 304 8.70 -0.82 -5.69
C THR A 304 9.16 -0.94 -7.14
N LYS A 305 10.40 -1.36 -7.38
CA LYS A 305 10.92 -1.65 -8.73
C LYS A 305 10.16 -2.81 -9.38
N ASP A 306 9.91 -3.89 -8.63
CA ASP A 306 9.15 -5.04 -9.10
C ASP A 306 7.68 -4.67 -9.37
N ALA A 307 7.08 -3.81 -8.53
CA ALA A 307 5.74 -3.29 -8.76
C ALA A 307 5.65 -2.48 -10.06
N LEU A 308 6.60 -1.55 -10.28
CA LEU A 308 6.68 -0.78 -11.52
C LEU A 308 6.84 -1.70 -12.74
N GLU A 309 7.69 -2.73 -12.67
CA GLU A 309 7.86 -3.70 -13.76
C GLU A 309 6.55 -4.42 -14.07
N LYS A 310 5.82 -4.90 -13.05
CA LYS A 310 4.54 -5.61 -13.23
C LYS A 310 3.44 -4.70 -13.81
N ILE A 311 3.40 -3.43 -13.40
CA ILE A 311 2.46 -2.44 -13.95
C ILE A 311 2.84 -2.12 -15.40
N SER A 312 4.11 -1.80 -15.65
CA SER A 312 4.62 -1.39 -16.96
C SER A 312 4.49 -2.51 -18.00
N SER A 313 4.77 -3.75 -17.64
CA SER A 313 4.59 -4.92 -18.48
C SER A 313 3.14 -5.39 -18.63
N LYS A 314 2.19 -4.71 -17.96
CA LYS A 314 0.75 -5.05 -17.90
C LYS A 314 0.45 -6.44 -17.31
N LYS A 315 1.39 -7.03 -16.59
CA LYS A 315 1.15 -8.27 -15.82
C LYS A 315 0.11 -8.04 -14.71
N ILE A 316 0.13 -6.84 -14.11
CA ILE A 316 -0.87 -6.38 -13.15
C ILE A 316 -1.47 -5.07 -13.66
N ASN A 317 -2.78 -5.06 -13.92
CA ASN A 317 -3.50 -3.88 -14.39
C ASN A 317 -4.13 -3.13 -13.21
N VAL A 318 -3.34 -2.31 -12.52
CA VAL A 318 -3.79 -1.54 -11.35
C VAL A 318 -4.84 -0.47 -11.68
N LYS A 319 -4.91 -0.01 -12.94
CA LYS A 319 -5.89 0.99 -13.38
C LYS A 319 -7.33 0.57 -13.11
N GLN A 320 -7.60 -0.74 -13.17
CA GLN A 320 -8.92 -1.29 -12.86
C GLN A 320 -9.36 -1.00 -11.43
N LEU A 321 -8.42 -0.78 -10.49
CA LEU A 321 -8.73 -0.50 -9.08
C LEU A 321 -9.06 0.97 -8.80
N ILE A 322 -8.70 1.88 -9.69
CA ILE A 322 -8.90 3.32 -9.52
C ILE A 322 -10.36 3.65 -9.85
N THR A 323 -11.18 3.84 -8.83
CA THR A 323 -12.62 4.10 -9.01
C THR A 323 -12.97 5.56 -8.94
N HIS A 324 -12.27 6.37 -8.17
CA HIS A 324 -12.56 7.77 -7.96
C HIS A 324 -11.30 8.62 -7.98
N LYS A 325 -11.46 9.85 -8.47
CA LYS A 325 -10.44 10.88 -8.52
C LYS A 325 -10.99 12.17 -7.96
N TYR A 326 -10.21 12.85 -7.15
CA TYR A 326 -10.53 14.13 -6.57
C TYR A 326 -9.39 15.10 -6.82
N HIS A 327 -9.68 16.40 -6.90
CA HIS A 327 -8.65 17.42 -6.88
C HIS A 327 -8.13 17.63 -5.45
N LEU A 328 -6.90 18.14 -5.31
CA LEU A 328 -6.29 18.40 -3.99
C LEU A 328 -7.21 19.23 -3.08
N ASP A 329 -7.91 20.23 -3.65
CA ASP A 329 -8.85 21.09 -2.91
C ASP A 329 -10.10 20.33 -2.39
N GLU A 330 -10.34 19.12 -2.86
CA GLU A 330 -11.46 18.28 -2.43
C GLU A 330 -11.04 17.18 -1.44
N SER A 331 -9.83 17.28 -0.84
CA SER A 331 -9.27 16.23 0.01
C SER A 331 -10.19 15.81 1.15
N GLN A 332 -10.93 16.72 1.79
CA GLN A 332 -11.89 16.35 2.85
C GLN A 332 -12.94 15.37 2.33
N LYS A 333 -13.56 15.64 1.18
CA LYS A 333 -14.55 14.74 0.56
C LYS A 333 -13.93 13.41 0.17
N ALA A 334 -12.70 13.43 -0.35
CA ALA A 334 -11.98 12.24 -0.75
C ALA A 334 -11.69 11.32 0.44
N PHE A 335 -11.26 11.89 1.57
CA PHE A 335 -11.02 11.16 2.81
C PHE A 335 -12.32 10.60 3.43
N GLU A 336 -13.42 11.38 3.43
CA GLU A 336 -14.74 10.90 3.87
C GLU A 336 -15.22 9.74 3.00
N HIS A 337 -15.05 9.83 1.68
CA HIS A 337 -15.40 8.76 0.75
C HIS A 337 -14.50 7.52 0.96
N ALA A 338 -13.21 7.71 1.17
CA ALA A 338 -12.30 6.59 1.48
C ALA A 338 -12.68 5.88 2.79
N ARG A 339 -13.15 6.64 3.79
CA ARG A 339 -13.62 6.09 5.07
C ARG A 339 -14.91 5.31 4.93
N SER A 340 -15.92 5.86 4.22
CA SER A 340 -17.20 5.18 4.01
C SER A 340 -17.03 3.92 3.16
N GLY A 341 -16.12 3.96 2.19
CA GLY A 341 -15.89 2.89 1.22
C GLY A 341 -17.07 2.68 0.26
N ASP A 342 -18.01 3.64 0.20
CA ASP A 342 -19.21 3.55 -0.62
C ASP A 342 -18.86 3.50 -2.12
N ASN A 343 -19.04 2.32 -2.73
CA ASN A 343 -18.73 2.09 -4.14
C ASN A 343 -17.30 2.50 -4.54
N ALA A 344 -16.37 2.47 -3.57
CA ALA A 344 -14.99 2.88 -3.77
C ALA A 344 -14.00 1.73 -3.53
N MET A 345 -13.07 1.60 -4.48
CA MET A 345 -11.85 0.81 -4.31
C MET A 345 -10.69 1.75 -4.03
N LYS A 346 -9.94 2.19 -5.02
CA LYS A 346 -8.85 3.15 -4.81
C LYS A 346 -9.30 4.55 -5.19
N ILE A 347 -9.00 5.49 -4.32
CA ILE A 347 -9.21 6.92 -4.51
C ILE A 347 -7.86 7.58 -4.73
N ILE A 348 -7.77 8.39 -5.80
CA ILE A 348 -6.57 9.15 -6.16
C ILE A 348 -6.88 10.64 -5.99
N ILE A 349 -5.94 11.38 -5.41
CA ILE A 349 -5.91 12.84 -5.40
C ILE A 349 -4.99 13.30 -6.53
N ASN A 350 -5.50 14.17 -7.40
CA ASN A 350 -4.76 14.83 -8.46
C ASN A 350 -4.49 16.31 -8.09
N SER A 351 -3.41 16.88 -8.64
CA SER A 351 -3.08 18.31 -8.48
C SER A 351 -4.03 19.23 -9.22
#